data_9d1ad74125bba94c548a1074c8bcbced
#
_entry.id   9d1ad74125bba94c548a1074c8bcbced
#
_cell.length_a   1.000
_cell.length_b   1.000
_cell.length_c   1.000
_cell.angle_alpha   90.00
_cell.angle_beta   90.00
_cell.angle_gamma   90.00
#
_symmetry.space_group_name_H-M   'P 1'
#
loop_
_entity.id
_entity.type
_entity.pdbx_description
1 polymer ?
#
loop_
_entity_poly.entity_id
_entity_poly.type
_entity_poly.pdbx_seq_one_letter_code
_entity_poly.pdbx_strand_id
1 'polypeptide(L)'
;PILLAASPELCTDRPAMPAAAENLRPVLAYIQEHFADPITIEELARLSHLSKSYFMSCFKQTFGLGAVEYLTQLRIKAACEALRSTTRSVSEIAYDNGFRNLSNFNRQFRNKVGCTPQMYRKEFQNS
;
A
#
# COMPACT_ATOMS: atom_id res chain seq x y z
N PRO A 1 -24.34 20.77 -14.85
CA PRO A 1 -24.08 20.10 -15.16
C PRO A 1 -23.62 20.05 -15.53
N ILE A 2 -23.58 20.14 -14.85
CA ILE A 2 -23.14 19.47 -15.09
C ILE A 2 -22.73 19.31 -15.31
N LEU A 3 -22.66 19.33 -14.64
CA LEU A 3 -22.22 18.59 -14.87
C LEU A 3 -22.10 18.30 -15.06
N LEU A 4 -22.19 18.34 -14.45
CA LEU A 4 -22.00 17.48 -14.68
C LEU A 4 -22.01 17.04 -14.91
N ALA A 5 -22.28 17.18 -14.45
CA ALA A 5 -22.34 16.28 -14.67
C ALA A 5 -22.24 15.89 -14.84
N ALA A 6 -22.21 15.89 -14.38
CA ALA A 6 -22.17 15.04 -14.46
C ALA A 6 -22.03 14.65 -14.44
N SER A 7 -22.09 14.55 -13.99
CA SER A 7 -22.05 13.75 -13.90
C SER A 7 -21.89 13.35 -13.79
N PRO A 8 -22.03 13.19 -13.53
CA PRO A 8 -21.91 12.48 -13.25
C PRO A 8 -21.68 12.19 -13.13
N GLU A 9 -21.67 12.02 -12.75
CA GLU A 9 -21.51 11.35 -12.58
C GLU A 9 -21.33 10.99 -12.27
N LEU A 10 -21.55 11.13 -11.99
CA LEU A 10 -21.47 10.49 -11.67
C LEU A 10 -21.69 10.18 -11.34
N CYS A 11 -21.95 10.02 -11.02
CA CYS A 11 -22.34 9.51 -10.71
C CYS A 11 -22.76 9.10 -10.25
N THR A 12 -23.15 9.26 -10.03
CA THR A 12 -24.30 8.64 -9.48
C THR A 12 -24.10 8.02 -8.13
N ASP A 13 -23.28 7.05 -8.06
CA ASP A 13 -22.89 6.43 -6.81
C ASP A 13 -21.85 7.24 -6.07
N ARG A 14 -21.48 8.30 -6.66
CA ARG A 14 -20.44 9.16 -6.14
C ARG A 14 -20.78 9.93 -4.87
N PRO A 15 -22.04 10.25 -4.59
CA PRO A 15 -22.29 11.08 -3.40
C PRO A 15 -21.73 10.50 -2.11
N ALA A 16 -21.60 9.18 -2.02
CA ALA A 16 -21.04 8.58 -0.82
C ALA A 16 -19.53 8.71 -0.73
N MET A 17 -18.87 8.90 -1.85
CA MET A 17 -17.41 8.85 -1.89
C MET A 17 -16.70 10.00 -1.17
N PRO A 18 -17.18 11.26 -1.26
CA PRO A 18 -16.50 12.32 -0.53
C PRO A 18 -16.46 12.09 0.98
N ALA A 19 -17.57 11.60 1.54
CA ALA A 19 -17.58 11.29 2.97
C ALA A 19 -16.68 10.11 3.29
N ALA A 20 -16.71 9.10 2.43
CA ALA A 20 -15.86 7.92 2.62
C ALA A 20 -14.39 8.30 2.46
N ALA A 21 -14.08 9.19 1.52
CA ALA A 21 -12.71 9.64 1.34
C ALA A 21 -12.17 10.32 2.59
N GLU A 22 -13.00 11.12 3.26
CA GLU A 22 -12.63 11.73 4.52
C GLU A 22 -12.30 10.67 5.56
N ASN A 23 -13.10 9.61 5.61
CA ASN A 23 -12.88 8.52 6.55
C ASN A 23 -11.57 7.79 6.28
N LEU A 24 -11.03 7.88 5.07
CA LEU A 24 -9.80 7.19 4.71
C LEU A 24 -8.55 7.97 5.09
N ARG A 25 -8.66 9.24 5.42
CA ARG A 25 -7.48 10.04 5.81
C ARG A 25 -6.71 9.45 6.99
N PRO A 26 -7.36 9.12 8.10
CA PRO A 26 -6.61 8.54 9.21
C PRO A 26 -6.01 7.18 8.86
N VAL A 27 -6.65 6.45 7.93
CA VAL A 27 -6.11 5.18 7.47
C VAL A 27 -4.80 5.39 6.73
N LEU A 28 -4.77 6.36 5.80
CA LEU A 28 -3.54 6.66 5.07
C LEU A 28 -2.41 7.06 5.99
N ALA A 29 -2.70 7.94 6.94
CA ALA A 29 -1.68 8.38 7.89
C ALA A 29 -1.14 7.22 8.70
N TYR A 30 -2.04 6.35 9.15
CA TYR A 30 -1.67 5.19 9.94
C TYR A 30 -0.79 4.24 9.13
N ILE A 31 -1.17 3.96 7.89
CA ILE A 31 -0.39 3.07 7.04
C ILE A 31 1.01 3.64 6.80
N GLN A 32 1.09 4.94 6.52
CA GLN A 32 2.38 5.56 6.25
C GLN A 32 3.31 5.52 7.44
N GLU A 33 2.74 5.59 8.65
CA GLU A 33 3.52 5.53 9.88
C GLU A 33 3.88 4.11 10.31
N HIS A 34 3.00 3.14 10.00
CA HIS A 34 3.10 1.80 10.58
C HIS A 34 3.18 0.68 9.56
N PHE A 35 3.55 0.98 8.31
CA PHE A 35 3.53 -0.06 7.27
C PHE A 35 4.42 -1.27 7.59
N ALA A 36 5.45 -1.07 8.41
CA ALA A 36 6.34 -2.17 8.79
C ALA A 36 5.77 -3.05 9.90
N ASP A 37 4.68 -2.60 10.52
CA ASP A 37 4.03 -3.35 11.59
C ASP A 37 3.00 -4.33 11.02
N PRO A 38 2.60 -5.35 11.79
CA PRO A 38 1.56 -6.27 11.34
C PRO A 38 0.19 -5.60 11.38
N ILE A 39 -0.22 -5.07 10.23
CA ILE A 39 -1.49 -4.36 10.09
C ILE A 39 -2.52 -5.30 9.47
N THR A 40 -3.74 -5.29 10.00
CA THR A 40 -4.84 -6.09 9.44
C THR A 40 -5.87 -5.17 8.80
N ILE A 41 -6.62 -5.74 7.84
CA ILE A 41 -7.71 -5.01 7.19
C ILE A 41 -8.76 -4.62 8.21
N GLU A 42 -9.01 -5.48 9.20
CA GLU A 42 -9.97 -5.20 10.27
C GLU A 42 -9.59 -3.94 11.04
N GLU A 43 -8.31 -3.79 11.35
CA GLU A 43 -7.83 -2.58 12.03
C GLU A 43 -8.05 -1.33 11.19
N LEU A 44 -7.74 -1.42 9.91
CA LEU A 44 -7.89 -0.28 9.02
C LEU A 44 -9.35 0.12 8.85
N ALA A 45 -10.23 -0.89 8.72
CA ALA A 45 -11.66 -0.62 8.62
C ALA A 45 -12.16 0.06 9.89
N ARG A 46 -11.69 -0.37 11.05
CA ARG A 46 -12.07 0.24 12.32
C ARG A 46 -11.66 1.70 12.37
N LEU A 47 -10.44 2.00 11.92
CA LEU A 47 -9.96 3.37 11.89
C LEU A 47 -10.81 4.25 10.97
N SER A 48 -11.36 3.67 9.92
CA SER A 48 -12.18 4.40 8.97
C SER A 48 -13.62 4.55 9.42
N HIS A 49 -14.02 3.80 10.47
CA HIS A 49 -15.41 3.73 10.94
C HIS A 49 -16.35 3.17 9.87
N LEU A 50 -15.81 2.34 8.98
CA LEU A 50 -16.59 1.68 7.93
C LEU A 50 -16.54 0.17 8.13
N SER A 51 -17.52 -0.53 7.58
CA SER A 51 -17.45 -1.99 7.57
C SER A 51 -16.27 -2.43 6.70
N LYS A 52 -15.80 -3.64 6.93
CA LYS A 52 -14.66 -4.16 6.20
C LYS A 52 -14.89 -4.12 4.68
N SER A 53 -16.06 -4.62 4.24
CA SER A 53 -16.37 -4.66 2.82
C SER A 53 -16.45 -3.27 2.20
N TYR A 54 -17.13 -2.37 2.90
CA TYR A 54 -17.29 -1.01 2.40
C TYR A 54 -15.94 -0.28 2.39
N PHE A 55 -15.15 -0.47 3.44
CA PHE A 55 -13.81 0.10 3.50
C PHE A 55 -12.97 -0.32 2.31
N MET A 56 -12.95 -1.62 2.01
CA MET A 56 -12.14 -2.13 0.90
C MET A 56 -12.56 -1.55 -0.44
N SER A 57 -13.88 -1.47 -0.66
CA SER A 57 -14.41 -0.87 -1.89
C SER A 57 -14.07 0.60 -2.01
N CYS A 58 -14.26 1.35 -0.94
CA CYS A 58 -14.00 2.78 -0.95
C CYS A 58 -12.53 3.07 -1.16
N PHE A 59 -11.67 2.29 -0.51
CA PHE A 59 -10.23 2.49 -0.67
C PHE A 59 -9.82 2.30 -2.12
N LYS A 60 -10.27 1.21 -2.72
CA LYS A 60 -9.90 0.93 -4.10
C LYS A 60 -10.46 1.96 -5.07
N GLN A 61 -11.69 2.40 -4.86
CA GLN A 61 -12.29 3.41 -5.72
C GLN A 61 -11.59 4.76 -5.58
N THR A 62 -11.18 5.09 -4.38
CA THR A 62 -10.56 6.39 -4.11
C THR A 62 -9.12 6.44 -4.62
N PHE A 63 -8.37 5.38 -4.42
CA PHE A 63 -6.92 5.39 -4.69
C PHE A 63 -6.51 4.56 -5.88
N GLY A 64 -7.41 3.81 -6.48
CA GLY A 64 -7.12 3.01 -7.67
C GLY A 64 -6.50 1.66 -7.40
N LEU A 65 -6.17 1.35 -6.14
CA LEU A 65 -5.65 0.04 -5.77
C LEU A 65 -6.13 -0.29 -4.37
N GLY A 66 -6.13 -1.59 -4.06
CA GLY A 66 -6.61 -2.04 -2.75
C GLY A 66 -5.68 -1.66 -1.62
N ALA A 67 -6.21 -1.70 -0.40
CA ALA A 67 -5.44 -1.33 0.79
C ALA A 67 -4.24 -2.25 1.00
N VAL A 68 -4.42 -3.55 0.77
CA VAL A 68 -3.32 -4.51 0.92
C VAL A 68 -2.23 -4.23 -0.11
N GLU A 69 -2.61 -3.94 -1.34
CA GLU A 69 -1.66 -3.60 -2.39
C GLU A 69 -0.88 -2.34 -2.07
N TYR A 70 -1.58 -1.33 -1.57
CA TYR A 70 -0.95 -0.08 -1.18
C TYR A 70 0.08 -0.31 -0.08
N LEU A 71 -0.29 -1.11 0.92
CA LEU A 71 0.61 -1.45 2.01
C LEU A 71 1.86 -2.17 1.49
N THR A 72 1.65 -3.12 0.58
CA THR A 72 2.77 -3.86 -0.02
C THR A 72 3.70 -2.92 -0.80
N GLN A 73 3.13 -1.97 -1.53
CA GLN A 73 3.94 -1.01 -2.28
C GLN A 73 4.85 -0.19 -1.35
N LEU A 74 4.32 0.26 -0.23
CA LEU A 74 5.12 1.02 0.73
C LEU A 74 6.24 0.17 1.31
N ARG A 75 5.92 -1.09 1.64
CA ARG A 75 6.92 -2.01 2.17
C ARG A 75 8.03 -2.28 1.16
N ILE A 76 7.67 -2.48 -0.09
CA ILE A 76 8.65 -2.72 -1.15
C ILE A 76 9.50 -1.46 -1.40
N LYS A 77 8.86 -0.29 -1.40
CA LYS A 77 9.60 0.96 -1.58
C LYS A 77 10.64 1.16 -0.49
N ALA A 78 10.27 0.91 0.75
CA ALA A 78 11.19 1.03 1.88
C ALA A 78 12.31 -0.01 1.77
N ALA A 79 11.99 -1.21 1.31
CA ALA A 79 12.99 -2.26 1.11
C ALA A 79 13.99 -1.86 0.03
N CYS A 80 13.52 -1.25 -1.05
CA CYS A 80 14.40 -0.77 -2.11
C CYS A 80 15.41 0.25 -1.55
N GLU A 81 14.93 1.17 -0.74
CA GLU A 81 15.82 2.16 -0.14
C GLU A 81 16.86 1.51 0.76
N ALA A 82 16.44 0.54 1.58
CA ALA A 82 17.36 -0.16 2.46
C ALA A 82 18.39 -0.96 1.67
N LEU A 83 17.97 -1.57 0.57
CA LEU A 83 18.90 -2.32 -0.29
C LEU A 83 19.96 -1.42 -0.88
N ARG A 84 19.60 -0.20 -1.24
CA ARG A 84 20.54 0.75 -1.83
C ARG A 84 21.47 1.39 -0.79
N SER A 85 20.96 1.64 0.40
CA SER A 85 21.64 2.51 1.36
C SER A 85 22.26 1.78 2.53
N THR A 86 22.05 0.47 2.67
CA THR A 86 22.61 -0.28 3.80
C THR A 86 23.25 -1.57 3.31
N THR A 87 23.99 -2.21 4.23
CA THR A 87 24.58 -3.52 3.97
C THR A 87 23.82 -4.64 4.66
N ARG A 88 22.64 -4.35 5.20
CA ARG A 88 21.81 -5.35 5.87
C ARG A 88 21.41 -6.45 4.89
N SER A 89 21.26 -7.66 5.40
CA SER A 89 20.92 -8.79 4.55
C SER A 89 19.51 -8.62 3.96
N VAL A 90 19.25 -9.30 2.86
CA VAL A 90 17.93 -9.28 2.24
C VAL A 90 16.87 -9.77 3.23
N SER A 91 17.18 -10.81 4.01
CA SER A 91 16.25 -11.31 5.02
C SER A 91 15.93 -10.27 6.07
N GLU A 92 16.95 -9.61 6.58
CA GLU A 92 16.75 -8.56 7.59
C GLU A 92 15.87 -7.45 7.06
N ILE A 93 16.15 -7.02 5.83
CA ILE A 93 15.38 -5.95 5.21
C ILE A 93 13.92 -6.37 5.04
N ALA A 94 13.68 -7.62 4.62
CA ALA A 94 12.32 -8.12 4.47
C ALA A 94 11.54 -8.04 5.78
N TYR A 95 12.14 -8.55 6.85
CA TYR A 95 11.47 -8.57 8.15
C TYR A 95 11.32 -7.17 8.73
N ASP A 96 12.33 -6.32 8.56
CA ASP A 96 12.28 -4.95 9.05
C ASP A 96 11.15 -4.16 8.41
N ASN A 97 10.74 -4.52 7.20
CA ASN A 97 9.72 -3.79 6.48
C ASN A 97 8.37 -4.51 6.44
N GLY A 98 8.17 -5.44 7.36
CA GLY A 98 6.85 -6.00 7.60
C GLY A 98 6.50 -7.28 6.87
N PHE A 99 7.44 -7.88 6.16
CA PHE A 99 7.19 -9.16 5.50
C PHE A 99 7.39 -10.30 6.49
N ARG A 100 6.47 -11.26 6.48
CA ARG A 100 6.51 -12.36 7.43
C ARG A 100 7.46 -13.46 7.03
N ASN A 101 7.69 -13.63 5.74
CA ASN A 101 8.63 -14.63 5.30
C ASN A 101 9.32 -14.16 4.03
N LEU A 102 10.49 -14.73 3.80
CA LEU A 102 11.36 -14.32 2.71
C LEU A 102 10.78 -14.70 1.34
N SER A 103 10.09 -15.83 1.25
CA SER A 103 9.50 -16.26 -0.01
C SER A 103 8.46 -15.28 -0.51
N ASN A 104 7.59 -14.80 0.39
CA ASN A 104 6.59 -13.82 0.03
C ASN A 104 7.25 -12.50 -0.36
N PHE A 105 8.27 -12.10 0.38
CA PHE A 105 9.00 -10.87 0.06
C PHE A 105 9.61 -10.95 -1.34
N ASN A 106 10.31 -12.04 -1.63
CA ASN A 106 10.96 -12.20 -2.95
C ASN A 106 9.94 -12.16 -4.08
N ARG A 107 8.80 -12.82 -3.90
CA ARG A 107 7.76 -12.84 -4.91
C ARG A 107 7.18 -11.44 -5.14
N GLN A 108 6.85 -10.75 -4.05
CA GLN A 108 6.28 -9.40 -4.16
C GLN A 108 7.29 -8.42 -4.74
N PHE A 109 8.53 -8.51 -4.31
CA PHE A 109 9.58 -7.65 -4.82
C PHE A 109 9.75 -7.84 -6.33
N ARG A 110 9.85 -9.09 -6.75
CA ARG A 110 10.03 -9.39 -8.17
C ARG A 110 8.84 -8.91 -9.00
N ASN A 111 7.63 -9.08 -8.49
CA ASN A 111 6.43 -8.62 -9.18
C ASN A 111 6.40 -7.11 -9.35
N LYS A 112 6.83 -6.39 -8.33
CA LYS A 112 6.69 -4.93 -8.35
C LYS A 112 7.90 -4.22 -8.94
N VAL A 113 9.09 -4.78 -8.76
CA VAL A 113 10.33 -4.13 -9.18
C VAL A 113 10.86 -4.72 -10.49
N GLY A 114 10.58 -5.99 -10.75
CA GLY A 114 10.99 -6.64 -11.99
C GLY A 114 12.23 -7.47 -11.88
N CYS A 115 12.90 -7.47 -10.73
CA CYS A 115 14.09 -8.29 -10.52
C CYS A 115 14.15 -8.72 -9.06
N THR A 116 15.10 -9.60 -8.73
CA THR A 116 15.24 -10.07 -7.35
C THR A 116 15.88 -8.97 -6.49
N PRO A 117 15.66 -9.03 -5.18
CA PRO A 117 16.31 -8.05 -4.29
C PRO A 117 17.84 -8.05 -4.40
N GLN A 118 18.44 -9.22 -4.57
CA GLN A 118 19.89 -9.31 -4.69
C GLN A 118 20.38 -8.65 -5.97
N MET A 119 19.69 -8.88 -7.07
CA MET A 119 20.03 -8.25 -8.34
C MET A 119 19.86 -6.74 -8.27
N TYR A 120 18.80 -6.30 -7.64
CA TYR A 120 18.54 -4.87 -7.46
C TYR A 120 19.68 -4.21 -6.69
N ARG A 121 20.08 -4.80 -5.57
CA ARG A 121 21.18 -4.27 -4.75
C ARG A 121 22.48 -4.22 -5.54
N LYS A 122 22.77 -5.32 -6.23
CA LYS A 122 24.01 -5.41 -7.00
C LYS A 122 24.10 -4.32 -8.05
N GLU A 123 23.00 -4.09 -8.74
CA GLU A 123 22.95 -3.09 -9.80
C GLU A 123 23.20 -1.69 -9.25
N PHE A 124 22.59 -1.36 -8.13
CA PHE A 124 22.75 -0.02 -7.57
C PHE A 124 24.06 0.19 -6.83
N GLN A 125 24.63 -0.85 -6.26
CA GLN A 125 25.90 -0.73 -5.55
C GLN A 125 27.08 -0.72 -6.49
N ASN A 126 26.93 -1.27 -7.67
CA ASN A 126 27.99 -1.30 -8.68
C ASN A 126 27.96 -0.09 -9.62
N SER A 127 26.99 0.79 -9.46
CA SER A 127 26.92 2.01 -10.27
C SER A 127 27.74 3.16 -9.66
#